data_f15a27081ff60b7eec5df3cf53d502d5
#
_entry.id   f15a27081ff60b7eec5df3cf53d502d5
#
_cell.length_a   1.000
_cell.length_b   1.000
_cell.length_c   1.000
_cell.angle_alpha   90.00
_cell.angle_beta   90.00
_cell.angle_gamma   90.00
#
_symmetry.space_group_name_H-M   'P 1'
#
loop_
_entity.id
_entity.type
_entity.pdbx_description
1 polymer ?
#
loop_
_entity_poly.entity_id
_entity_poly.type
_entity_poly.pdbx_seq_one_letter_code
_entity_poly.pdbx_strand_id
1 'polypeptide(L)'
;MLLVLAAAPMPAAAQTPPVGTAPAFQVVTSPEALPAGDGRPRLFLGGSIAGGEAPDWQAELIAAVDDLDVVVLNPRRADWNPDWRPEADEPEFRRQVEWELAALEAADVIVMYFAPGAQSPISLLELGLHARSGKMIVLAPDGFWRKGNVDITAETYGVRQVEDMDALVTEARRALQAAAR
;
A
#
# COMPACT_ATOMS: atom_id res chain seq x y z
N MET A 1 -24.53 45.54 60.14
CA MET A 1 -24.54 44.07 59.91
C MET A 1 -24.10 43.88 58.41
N LEU A 2 -22.79 43.64 58.22
CA LEU A 2 -22.20 43.50 56.90
C LEU A 2 -22.23 42.01 56.45
N LEU A 3 -22.92 41.70 55.36
CA LEU A 3 -23.01 40.35 54.81
C LEU A 3 -21.82 40.13 53.90
N VAL A 4 -20.87 39.26 54.29
CA VAL A 4 -19.75 38.84 53.41
C VAL A 4 -20.22 37.66 52.59
N LEU A 5 -20.37 37.88 51.26
CA LEU A 5 -20.63 36.79 50.31
C LEU A 5 -19.31 36.07 50.05
N ALA A 6 -19.20 34.81 50.44
CA ALA A 6 -18.08 33.95 50.08
C ALA A 6 -18.29 33.43 48.66
N ALA A 7 -17.36 33.73 47.77
CA ALA A 7 -17.32 33.14 46.41
C ALA A 7 -16.82 31.68 46.47
N ALA A 8 -17.59 30.77 45.92
CA ALA A 8 -17.20 29.36 45.77
C ALA A 8 -16.15 29.20 44.66
N PRO A 9 -15.16 28.33 44.84
CA PRO A 9 -14.16 28.10 43.77
C PRO A 9 -14.79 27.35 42.57
N MET A 10 -14.52 27.87 41.37
CA MET A 10 -14.88 27.19 40.11
C MET A 10 -14.10 25.87 39.96
N PRO A 11 -14.72 24.79 39.46
CA PRO A 11 -14.00 23.56 39.20
C PRO A 11 -13.00 23.77 38.06
N ALA A 12 -11.76 23.31 38.28
CA ALA A 12 -10.71 23.29 37.24
C ALA A 12 -11.17 22.46 36.04
N ALA A 13 -11.08 23.05 34.84
CA ALA A 13 -11.36 22.34 33.61
C ALA A 13 -10.43 21.12 33.49
N ALA A 14 -11.01 19.94 33.37
CA ALA A 14 -10.26 18.72 33.12
C ALA A 14 -9.52 18.87 31.76
N GLN A 15 -8.19 18.88 31.81
CA GLN A 15 -7.34 18.85 30.61
C GLN A 15 -7.51 17.46 30.01
N THR A 16 -8.05 17.42 28.79
CA THR A 16 -8.05 16.21 27.95
C THR A 16 -6.59 15.79 27.72
N PRO A 17 -6.21 14.52 27.98
CA PRO A 17 -4.86 14.08 27.72
C PRO A 17 -4.56 14.25 26.21
N PRO A 18 -3.30 14.56 25.83
CA PRO A 18 -2.93 14.65 24.42
C PRO A 18 -3.23 13.31 23.76
N VAL A 19 -4.00 13.33 22.67
CA VAL A 19 -4.20 12.19 21.78
C VAL A 19 -2.81 11.78 21.32
N GLY A 20 -2.34 10.60 21.75
CA GLY A 20 -1.07 10.06 21.29
C GLY A 20 -1.12 10.00 19.77
N THR A 21 -0.24 10.72 19.11
CA THR A 21 -0.06 10.62 17.65
C THR A 21 0.30 9.17 17.35
N ALA A 22 -0.57 8.48 16.60
CA ALA A 22 -0.23 7.20 16.00
C ALA A 22 1.08 7.37 15.20
N PRO A 23 1.93 6.33 15.08
CA PRO A 23 3.17 6.45 14.32
C PRO A 23 2.83 6.92 12.89
N ALA A 24 3.53 7.95 12.43
CA ALA A 24 3.29 8.60 11.15
C ALA A 24 3.49 7.66 9.95
N PHE A 25 4.32 6.64 10.12
CA PHE A 25 4.64 5.63 9.10
C PHE A 25 4.34 4.23 9.64
N GLN A 26 3.72 3.38 8.80
CA GLN A 26 3.43 1.99 9.17
C GLN A 26 3.55 1.08 7.95
N VAL A 27 4.19 -0.08 8.12
CA VAL A 27 4.16 -1.18 7.15
C VAL A 27 3.28 -2.29 7.71
N VAL A 28 2.34 -2.77 6.90
CA VAL A 28 1.48 -3.90 7.21
C VAL A 28 1.80 -4.99 6.19
N THR A 29 2.35 -6.08 6.65
CA THR A 29 2.75 -7.21 5.79
C THR A 29 1.70 -8.31 5.87
N SER A 30 1.38 -8.91 4.71
CA SER A 30 0.48 -10.06 4.68
C SER A 30 1.01 -11.19 5.60
N PRO A 31 0.16 -11.86 6.37
CA PRO A 31 -1.30 -11.75 6.48
C PRO A 31 -1.77 -10.94 7.72
N GLU A 32 -1.01 -9.93 8.15
CA GLU A 32 -1.42 -9.05 9.27
C GLU A 32 -2.77 -8.40 8.96
N ALA A 33 -3.56 -8.15 10.00
CA ALA A 33 -4.85 -7.49 9.82
C ALA A 33 -4.68 -6.09 9.23
N LEU A 34 -5.44 -5.76 8.19
CA LEU A 34 -5.47 -4.41 7.64
C LEU A 34 -5.98 -3.45 8.72
N PRO A 35 -5.28 -2.32 8.97
CA PRO A 35 -5.71 -1.36 9.98
C PRO A 35 -7.03 -0.71 9.57
N ALA A 36 -7.83 -0.29 10.55
CA ALA A 36 -8.97 0.58 10.29
C ALA A 36 -8.50 1.89 9.62
N GLY A 37 -9.36 2.50 8.81
CA GLY A 37 -9.05 3.80 8.20
C GLY A 37 -8.88 4.89 9.26
N ASP A 38 -7.71 5.49 9.31
CA ASP A 38 -7.35 6.57 10.23
C ASP A 38 -7.08 7.89 9.50
N GLY A 39 -7.36 7.93 8.20
CA GLY A 39 -7.15 9.10 7.33
C GLY A 39 -5.78 9.14 6.66
N ARG A 40 -4.85 8.25 7.03
CA ARG A 40 -3.56 8.15 6.32
C ARG A 40 -3.74 7.51 4.96
N PRO A 41 -3.05 8.02 3.91
CA PRO A 41 -3.00 7.36 2.62
C PRO A 41 -2.42 5.96 2.71
N ARG A 42 -2.95 5.06 1.90
CA ARG A 42 -2.52 3.65 1.84
C ARG A 42 -1.87 3.35 0.50
N LEU A 43 -0.66 2.80 0.56
CA LEU A 43 0.12 2.39 -0.59
C LEU A 43 0.16 0.86 -0.68
N PHE A 44 -0.34 0.26 -1.76
CA PHE A 44 -0.18 -1.16 -2.04
C PHE A 44 1.03 -1.41 -2.96
N LEU A 45 1.82 -2.44 -2.66
CA LEU A 45 3.03 -2.81 -3.39
C LEU A 45 2.80 -4.08 -4.23
N GLY A 46 2.16 -3.94 -5.39
CA GLY A 46 1.93 -5.03 -6.34
C GLY A 46 3.09 -5.28 -7.28
N GLY A 47 3.22 -6.49 -7.77
CA GLY A 47 4.21 -6.78 -8.81
C GLY A 47 5.02 -8.04 -8.62
N SER A 48 6.17 -8.10 -9.28
CA SER A 48 7.00 -9.29 -9.33
C SER A 48 7.64 -9.61 -7.99
N ILE A 49 7.38 -10.82 -7.49
CA ILE A 49 8.05 -11.43 -6.34
C ILE A 49 8.85 -12.65 -6.79
N ALA A 50 8.34 -13.39 -7.81
CA ALA A 50 8.98 -14.54 -8.44
C ALA A 50 9.49 -15.59 -7.43
N GLY A 51 8.66 -15.95 -6.44
CA GLY A 51 9.07 -16.88 -5.37
C GLY A 51 10.22 -16.37 -4.49
N GLY A 52 10.49 -15.06 -4.48
CA GLY A 52 11.60 -14.44 -3.77
C GLY A 52 12.85 -14.20 -4.64
N GLU A 53 12.86 -14.65 -5.91
CA GLU A 53 14.00 -14.48 -6.81
C GLU A 53 14.08 -13.06 -7.43
N ALA A 54 12.95 -12.33 -7.50
CA ALA A 54 12.98 -10.94 -7.94
C ALA A 54 13.69 -10.06 -6.90
N PRO A 55 14.39 -8.99 -7.33
CA PRO A 55 14.94 -7.98 -6.41
C PRO A 55 13.90 -7.53 -5.40
N ASP A 56 14.32 -7.22 -4.17
CA ASP A 56 13.41 -6.69 -3.15
C ASP A 56 13.16 -5.19 -3.35
N TRP A 57 12.48 -4.89 -4.47
CA TRP A 57 12.07 -3.54 -4.83
C TRP A 57 11.04 -2.96 -3.84
N GLN A 58 10.30 -3.84 -3.14
CA GLN A 58 9.37 -3.43 -2.10
C GLN A 58 10.13 -2.76 -0.94
N ALA A 59 11.24 -3.34 -0.49
CA ALA A 59 12.07 -2.75 0.56
C ALA A 59 12.64 -1.37 0.13
N GLU A 60 13.05 -1.21 -1.13
CA GLU A 60 13.51 0.06 -1.67
C GLU A 60 12.41 1.13 -1.64
N LEU A 61 11.20 0.78 -2.09
CA LEU A 61 10.07 1.72 -2.09
C LEU A 61 9.59 2.04 -0.67
N ILE A 62 9.58 1.07 0.24
CA ILE A 62 9.26 1.27 1.67
C ILE A 62 10.22 2.29 2.28
N ALA A 63 11.54 2.12 2.07
CA ALA A 63 12.54 3.05 2.55
C ALA A 63 12.41 4.46 1.94
N ALA A 64 11.94 4.54 0.69
CA ALA A 64 11.77 5.81 0.00
C ALA A 64 10.53 6.62 0.44
N VAL A 65 9.62 6.04 1.22
CA VAL A 65 8.39 6.70 1.71
C VAL A 65 8.28 6.74 3.23
N ASP A 66 9.31 6.33 3.98
CA ASP A 66 9.29 6.17 5.43
C ASP A 66 9.21 7.50 6.21
N ASP A 67 9.49 8.61 5.52
CA ASP A 67 9.33 9.98 6.03
C ASP A 67 7.91 10.54 5.84
N LEU A 68 6.99 9.79 5.22
CA LEU A 68 5.62 10.21 4.99
C LEU A 68 4.66 9.61 6.04
N ASP A 69 3.57 10.31 6.30
CA ASP A 69 2.47 9.81 7.15
C ASP A 69 1.55 8.88 6.34
N VAL A 70 1.97 7.65 6.14
CA VAL A 70 1.31 6.68 5.26
C VAL A 70 1.28 5.27 5.85
N VAL A 71 0.38 4.44 5.35
CA VAL A 71 0.33 3.00 5.60
C VAL A 71 0.74 2.26 4.33
N VAL A 72 1.82 1.48 4.39
CA VAL A 72 2.26 0.63 3.28
C VAL A 72 1.70 -0.78 3.46
N LEU A 73 1.01 -1.28 2.44
CA LEU A 73 0.42 -2.61 2.38
C LEU A 73 1.33 -3.50 1.52
N ASN A 74 2.13 -4.34 2.17
CA ASN A 74 3.15 -5.17 1.52
C ASN A 74 2.71 -6.64 1.43
N PRO A 75 2.41 -7.17 0.23
CA PRO A 75 2.04 -8.58 0.06
C PRO A 75 3.22 -9.55 0.19
N ARG A 76 4.47 -9.04 0.08
CA ARG A 76 5.68 -9.87 0.15
C ARG A 76 5.96 -10.29 1.57
N ARG A 77 5.62 -11.55 1.90
CA ARG A 77 5.86 -12.13 3.23
C ARG A 77 7.11 -13.00 3.23
N ALA A 78 7.86 -12.98 4.35
CA ALA A 78 9.09 -13.75 4.50
C ALA A 78 8.82 -15.25 4.77
N ASP A 79 7.65 -15.59 5.30
CA ASP A 79 7.23 -16.94 5.68
C ASP A 79 6.41 -17.65 4.60
N TRP A 80 6.49 -17.18 3.33
CA TRP A 80 5.83 -17.86 2.22
C TRP A 80 6.36 -19.29 2.07
N ASN A 81 5.46 -20.28 2.10
CA ASN A 81 5.80 -21.67 1.86
C ASN A 81 5.45 -22.06 0.40
N PRO A 82 6.44 -22.36 -0.44
CA PRO A 82 6.21 -22.74 -1.84
C PRO A 82 5.45 -24.07 -2.00
N ASP A 83 5.35 -24.87 -0.94
CA ASP A 83 4.62 -26.15 -0.93
C ASP A 83 3.10 -25.97 -0.76
N TRP A 84 2.62 -24.78 -0.43
CA TRP A 84 1.18 -24.51 -0.41
C TRP A 84 0.59 -24.70 -1.80
N ARG A 85 -0.50 -25.48 -1.86
CA ARG A 85 -1.19 -25.69 -3.13
C ARG A 85 -1.86 -24.36 -3.57
N PRO A 86 -1.71 -23.96 -4.84
CA PRO A 86 -2.38 -22.74 -5.36
C PRO A 86 -3.86 -23.04 -5.66
N GLU A 87 -4.60 -23.49 -4.66
CA GLU A 87 -5.98 -23.93 -4.78
C GLU A 87 -6.86 -23.24 -3.71
N ALA A 88 -8.12 -23.00 -4.05
CA ALA A 88 -9.03 -22.24 -3.22
C ALA A 88 -9.37 -22.89 -1.87
N ASP A 89 -9.13 -24.17 -1.70
CA ASP A 89 -9.32 -24.92 -0.45
C ASP A 89 -8.06 -25.01 0.43
N GLU A 90 -6.92 -24.49 -0.05
CA GLU A 90 -5.71 -24.34 0.76
C GLU A 90 -5.82 -23.10 1.66
N PRO A 91 -5.89 -23.26 3.00
CA PRO A 91 -6.25 -22.16 3.88
C PRO A 91 -5.27 -20.98 3.85
N GLU A 92 -3.94 -21.25 3.84
CA GLU A 92 -2.93 -20.19 3.86
C GLU A 92 -2.81 -19.50 2.51
N PHE A 93 -2.95 -20.24 1.41
CA PHE A 93 -3.02 -19.66 0.07
C PHE A 93 -4.24 -18.75 -0.08
N ARG A 94 -5.43 -19.23 0.33
CA ARG A 94 -6.67 -18.44 0.32
C ARG A 94 -6.51 -17.15 1.14
N ARG A 95 -5.94 -17.27 2.36
CA ARG A 95 -5.74 -16.12 3.26
C ARG A 95 -4.86 -15.05 2.62
N GLN A 96 -3.80 -15.45 1.88
CA GLN A 96 -2.95 -14.53 1.13
C GLN A 96 -3.74 -13.81 0.04
N VAL A 97 -4.44 -14.56 -0.80
CA VAL A 97 -5.21 -13.99 -1.92
C VAL A 97 -6.31 -13.05 -1.42
N GLU A 98 -7.07 -13.44 -0.38
CA GLU A 98 -8.11 -12.59 0.20
C GLU A 98 -7.53 -11.32 0.82
N TRP A 99 -6.34 -11.41 1.45
CA TRP A 99 -5.63 -10.25 1.99
C TRP A 99 -5.21 -9.29 0.87
N GLU A 100 -4.61 -9.81 -0.22
CA GLU A 100 -4.18 -9.00 -1.37
C GLU A 100 -5.37 -8.27 -2.01
N LEU A 101 -6.47 -8.96 -2.26
CA LEU A 101 -7.68 -8.35 -2.80
C LEU A 101 -8.23 -7.25 -1.89
N ALA A 102 -8.31 -7.49 -0.57
CA ALA A 102 -8.77 -6.50 0.39
C ALA A 102 -7.81 -5.29 0.48
N ALA A 103 -6.49 -5.53 0.42
CA ALA A 103 -5.48 -4.49 0.46
C ALA A 103 -5.50 -3.61 -0.80
N LEU A 104 -5.67 -4.21 -1.98
CA LEU A 104 -5.84 -3.49 -3.25
C LEU A 104 -7.07 -2.58 -3.24
N GLU A 105 -8.21 -3.07 -2.75
CA GLU A 105 -9.42 -2.25 -2.59
C GLU A 105 -9.23 -1.10 -1.61
N ALA A 106 -8.54 -1.36 -0.49
CA ALA A 106 -8.30 -0.38 0.57
C ALA A 106 -7.25 0.67 0.22
N ALA A 107 -6.41 0.42 -0.79
CA ALA A 107 -5.33 1.32 -1.18
C ALA A 107 -5.85 2.62 -1.82
N ASP A 108 -5.19 3.74 -1.54
CA ASP A 108 -5.35 5.02 -2.23
C ASP A 108 -4.41 5.12 -3.42
N VAL A 109 -3.23 4.50 -3.31
CA VAL A 109 -2.20 4.42 -4.37
C VAL A 109 -1.78 2.96 -4.51
N ILE A 110 -1.70 2.47 -5.75
CA ILE A 110 -1.23 1.14 -6.09
C ILE A 110 0.00 1.31 -6.98
N VAL A 111 1.16 0.90 -6.52
CA VAL A 111 2.33 0.76 -7.39
C VAL A 111 2.43 -0.67 -7.86
N MET A 112 2.88 -0.85 -9.11
CA MET A 112 3.05 -2.18 -9.69
C MET A 112 4.33 -2.24 -10.51
N TYR A 113 5.24 -3.13 -10.11
CA TYR A 113 6.50 -3.35 -10.81
C TYR A 113 6.57 -4.74 -11.45
N PHE A 114 6.81 -4.77 -12.75
CA PHE A 114 6.98 -5.97 -13.55
C PHE A 114 8.46 -6.18 -13.86
N ALA A 115 9.15 -7.00 -13.08
CA ALA A 115 10.59 -7.22 -13.24
C ALA A 115 10.94 -7.91 -14.57
N PRO A 116 12.04 -7.54 -15.24
CA PRO A 116 12.55 -8.26 -16.39
C PRO A 116 12.74 -9.75 -16.12
N GLY A 117 12.33 -10.60 -17.06
CA GLY A 117 12.41 -12.06 -16.93
C GLY A 117 11.35 -12.71 -16.02
N ALA A 118 10.66 -11.97 -15.18
CA ALA A 118 9.57 -12.49 -14.35
C ALA A 118 8.30 -12.73 -15.18
N GLN A 119 7.47 -13.71 -14.77
CA GLN A 119 6.18 -13.96 -15.43
C GLN A 119 5.04 -13.15 -14.83
N SER A 120 4.97 -13.06 -13.53
CA SER A 120 4.00 -12.24 -12.74
C SER A 120 2.53 -12.36 -13.18
N PRO A 121 1.98 -13.60 -13.33
CA PRO A 121 0.61 -13.76 -13.83
C PRO A 121 -0.43 -13.16 -12.90
N ILE A 122 -0.21 -13.21 -11.57
CA ILE A 122 -1.13 -12.63 -10.59
C ILE A 122 -1.10 -11.11 -10.67
N SER A 123 0.08 -10.50 -10.77
CA SER A 123 0.20 -9.05 -10.94
C SER A 123 -0.46 -8.56 -12.24
N LEU A 124 -0.46 -9.37 -13.31
CA LEU A 124 -1.21 -9.06 -14.54
C LEU A 124 -2.74 -9.13 -14.31
N LEU A 125 -3.22 -10.08 -13.49
CA LEU A 125 -4.62 -10.15 -13.08
C LEU A 125 -5.02 -8.91 -12.26
N GLU A 126 -4.22 -8.53 -11.28
CA GLU A 126 -4.43 -7.35 -10.42
C GLU A 126 -4.41 -6.05 -11.23
N LEU A 127 -3.48 -5.92 -12.19
CA LEU A 127 -3.48 -4.81 -13.14
C LEU A 127 -4.83 -4.72 -13.87
N GLY A 128 -5.33 -5.83 -14.39
CA GLY A 128 -6.62 -5.87 -15.09
C GLY A 128 -7.80 -5.48 -14.20
N LEU A 129 -7.79 -5.93 -12.92
CA LEU A 129 -8.85 -5.61 -11.95
C LEU A 129 -8.87 -4.11 -11.58
N HIS A 130 -7.70 -3.47 -11.46
CA HIS A 130 -7.59 -2.11 -10.93
C HIS A 130 -7.18 -1.05 -11.96
N ALA A 131 -6.96 -1.39 -13.24
CA ALA A 131 -6.57 -0.43 -14.27
C ALA A 131 -7.53 0.77 -14.40
N ARG A 132 -8.81 0.59 -14.11
CA ARG A 132 -9.85 1.65 -14.16
C ARG A 132 -9.97 2.48 -12.90
N SER A 133 -9.25 2.14 -11.83
CA SER A 133 -9.42 2.76 -10.52
C SER A 133 -8.88 4.20 -10.45
N GLY A 134 -7.98 4.57 -11.37
CA GLY A 134 -7.23 5.83 -11.30
C GLY A 134 -6.15 5.88 -10.21
N LYS A 135 -5.91 4.76 -9.50
CA LYS A 135 -4.99 4.68 -8.35
C LYS A 135 -3.60 4.12 -8.72
N MET A 136 -3.43 3.60 -9.95
CA MET A 136 -2.27 2.80 -10.32
C MET A 136 -1.13 3.62 -10.92
N ILE A 137 0.10 3.23 -10.55
CA ILE A 137 1.35 3.65 -11.15
C ILE A 137 2.11 2.37 -11.50
N VAL A 138 2.51 2.21 -12.77
CA VAL A 138 3.08 0.98 -13.29
C VAL A 138 4.47 1.21 -13.86
N LEU A 139 5.40 0.35 -13.48
CA LEU A 139 6.72 0.20 -14.08
C LEU A 139 6.83 -1.18 -14.74
N ALA A 140 6.93 -1.20 -16.05
CA ALA A 140 7.20 -2.41 -16.85
C ALA A 140 8.38 -2.13 -17.80
N PRO A 141 9.64 -2.30 -17.33
CA PRO A 141 10.81 -2.03 -18.15
C PRO A 141 10.97 -3.04 -19.29
N ASP A 142 11.87 -2.73 -20.21
CA ASP A 142 12.25 -3.66 -21.26
C ASP A 142 12.74 -4.99 -20.67
N GLY A 143 12.40 -6.10 -21.33
CA GLY A 143 12.69 -7.44 -20.84
C GLY A 143 11.55 -8.07 -20.01
N PHE A 144 10.50 -7.34 -19.64
CA PHE A 144 9.28 -7.98 -19.16
C PHE A 144 8.52 -8.61 -20.35
N TRP A 145 8.25 -9.90 -20.29
CA TRP A 145 7.74 -10.69 -21.42
C TRP A 145 6.36 -10.26 -21.95
N ARG A 146 5.55 -9.59 -21.13
CA ARG A 146 4.23 -9.06 -21.48
C ARG A 146 4.17 -7.53 -21.44
N LYS A 147 5.32 -6.85 -21.58
CA LYS A 147 5.38 -5.39 -21.58
C LYS A 147 4.33 -4.77 -22.50
N GLY A 148 4.19 -5.23 -23.74
CA GLY A 148 3.19 -4.69 -24.66
C GLY A 148 1.74 -4.83 -24.18
N ASN A 149 1.39 -5.90 -23.43
CA ASN A 149 0.07 -6.01 -22.82
C ASN A 149 -0.12 -4.96 -21.71
N VAL A 150 0.90 -4.75 -20.89
CA VAL A 150 0.88 -3.73 -19.83
C VAL A 150 0.74 -2.34 -20.45
N ASP A 151 1.57 -2.00 -21.44
CA ASP A 151 1.58 -0.69 -22.10
C ASP A 151 0.22 -0.35 -22.73
N ILE A 152 -0.34 -1.27 -23.52
CA ILE A 152 -1.64 -1.06 -24.18
C ILE A 152 -2.77 -0.95 -23.15
N THR A 153 -2.75 -1.76 -22.09
CA THR A 153 -3.74 -1.68 -21.02
C THR A 153 -3.63 -0.34 -20.29
N ALA A 154 -2.43 0.07 -19.96
CA ALA A 154 -2.19 1.33 -19.28
C ALA A 154 -2.61 2.54 -20.13
N GLU A 155 -2.27 2.56 -21.41
CA GLU A 155 -2.72 3.59 -22.36
C GLU A 155 -4.25 3.64 -22.45
N THR A 156 -4.90 2.46 -22.62
CA THR A 156 -6.35 2.35 -22.79
C THR A 156 -7.13 2.88 -21.59
N TYR A 157 -6.62 2.66 -20.37
CA TYR A 157 -7.32 3.01 -19.13
C TYR A 157 -6.74 4.21 -18.40
N GLY A 158 -5.73 4.87 -18.96
CA GLY A 158 -5.12 6.05 -18.37
C GLY A 158 -4.29 5.75 -17.12
N VAL A 159 -3.73 4.54 -17.01
CA VAL A 159 -2.82 4.16 -15.93
C VAL A 159 -1.50 4.90 -16.11
N ARG A 160 -0.98 5.51 -15.03
CA ARG A 160 0.31 6.18 -15.05
C ARG A 160 1.43 5.15 -15.27
N GLN A 161 2.18 5.30 -16.34
CA GLN A 161 3.40 4.53 -16.59
C GLN A 161 4.65 5.36 -16.29
N VAL A 162 5.69 4.69 -15.79
CA VAL A 162 7.01 5.26 -15.49
C VAL A 162 8.11 4.40 -16.10
N GLU A 163 9.30 4.96 -16.29
CA GLU A 163 10.37 4.32 -17.06
C GLU A 163 11.39 3.58 -16.18
N ASP A 164 11.53 3.98 -14.90
CA ASP A 164 12.50 3.43 -13.96
C ASP A 164 12.01 3.49 -12.51
N MET A 165 12.81 2.97 -11.59
CA MET A 165 12.49 2.92 -10.17
C MET A 165 12.48 4.31 -9.53
N ASP A 166 13.38 5.21 -9.93
CA ASP A 166 13.41 6.58 -9.41
C ASP A 166 12.14 7.34 -9.77
N ALA A 167 11.66 7.16 -10.99
CA ALA A 167 10.38 7.71 -11.45
C ALA A 167 9.19 7.07 -10.72
N LEU A 168 9.23 5.75 -10.44
CA LEU A 168 8.19 5.06 -9.67
C LEU A 168 8.09 5.63 -8.25
N VAL A 169 9.23 5.79 -7.56
CA VAL A 169 9.31 6.40 -6.23
C VAL A 169 8.77 7.83 -6.26
N THR A 170 9.22 8.65 -7.21
CA THR A 170 8.80 10.05 -7.34
C THR A 170 7.29 10.17 -7.52
N GLU A 171 6.71 9.37 -8.41
CA GLU A 171 5.27 9.40 -8.69
C GLU A 171 4.45 8.82 -7.53
N ALA A 172 4.93 7.76 -6.85
CA ALA A 172 4.28 7.22 -5.67
C ALA A 172 4.21 8.26 -4.54
N ARG A 173 5.33 8.93 -4.24
CA ARG A 173 5.37 10.02 -3.24
C ARG A 173 4.42 11.15 -3.59
N ARG A 174 4.41 11.58 -4.86
CA ARG A 174 3.50 12.63 -5.33
C ARG A 174 2.03 12.24 -5.16
N ALA A 175 1.67 10.99 -5.51
CA ALA A 175 0.31 10.49 -5.39
C ALA A 175 -0.13 10.37 -3.92
N LEU A 176 0.74 9.88 -3.03
CA LEU A 176 0.49 9.79 -1.60
C LEU A 176 0.27 11.17 -0.97
N GLN A 177 1.09 12.17 -1.29
CA GLN A 177 0.92 13.54 -0.83
C GLN A 177 -0.38 14.17 -1.34
N ALA A 178 -0.83 13.82 -2.53
CA ALA A 178 -2.11 14.28 -3.06
C ALA A 178 -3.32 13.58 -2.40
N ALA A 179 -3.15 12.35 -1.93
CA ALA A 179 -4.18 11.58 -1.21
C ALA A 179 -4.28 11.97 0.28
N ALA A 180 -3.23 12.53 0.87
CA ALA A 180 -3.23 13.08 2.23
C ALA A 180 -4.11 14.34 2.28
N ARG A 181 -5.34 14.22 2.79
CA ARG A 181 -6.32 15.31 2.90
C ARG A 181 -6.80 15.49 4.32
#